data_55ac65eeb582ed99bda0e6ef8efef82f
#
_entry.id   55ac65eeb582ed99bda0e6ef8efef82f
#
_cell.length_a   1.000
_cell.length_b   1.000
_cell.length_c   1.000
_cell.angle_alpha   90.00
_cell.angle_beta   90.00
_cell.angle_gamma   90.00
#
_symmetry.space_group_name_H-M   'P 1'
#
loop_
_entity.id
_entity.type
_entity.pdbx_description
1 polymer ?
#
loop_
_entity_poly.entity_id
_entity_poly.type
_entity_poly.pdbx_seq_one_letter_code
_entity_poly.pdbx_strand_id
1 'polypeptide(L)'
;MDRFLVISSDGHAGPHAADYRDYVDPAFRDAFDVALPIQIRMTEEAAKSFLVDDINREWRKGRESQLAGAWDAEARDKVLDADGVAAEVLFPDGVTEMNAPPFGAGFSMPPEGVTADLQWAGCLAHNRWMAEFVATAPERRIGLACIPVLWDIERSLEGIRWAHQNGLRGVIFPPRWGHFAGYHHTRYDPVWEICQDLDLPIHFHSGPAPIEEYFGPMPAPEGHEIQPGAMGIYITEVAQWLVRPLTFMLWGGVFERFPRLKVAITEGTAVWVPEYLALLEQRYSETHYSQKLGDYRSHLSMSPADYFRRNVRVGASCMPRREAQMRHEIGLGTIMWGTDYPHPEGSWPYTREQLLETFQGLPESEIGRMLGGNAAEFYNIDTEKLAPLVARIGPEKRLFVDPARSPA
;
A
#
# COMPACT_ATOMS: atom_id res chain seq x y z
N MET A 1 2.92 -27.81 9.62
CA MET A 1 2.39 -26.86 10.58
C MET A 1 0.86 -26.90 10.52
N ASP A 2 0.20 -26.97 11.68
CA ASP A 2 -1.27 -27.01 11.77
C ASP A 2 -1.89 -25.60 11.78
N ARG A 3 -1.07 -24.58 11.54
CA ARG A 3 -1.45 -23.16 11.53
C ARG A 3 -1.02 -22.50 10.23
N PHE A 4 -1.79 -21.49 9.81
CA PHE A 4 -1.43 -20.68 8.65
C PHE A 4 -0.38 -19.64 9.02
N LEU A 5 0.57 -19.41 8.12
CA LEU A 5 1.37 -18.20 8.08
C LEU A 5 0.48 -17.06 7.55
N VAL A 6 0.30 -16.03 8.34
CA VAL A 6 -0.42 -14.83 7.94
C VAL A 6 0.57 -13.65 7.86
N ILE A 7 0.63 -13.04 6.70
CA ILE A 7 1.43 -11.83 6.44
C ILE A 7 0.47 -10.78 5.89
N SER A 8 0.37 -9.67 6.60
CA SER A 8 -0.38 -8.51 6.11
C SER A 8 0.43 -7.78 5.06
N SER A 9 -0.12 -7.63 3.86
CA SER A 9 0.49 -6.81 2.81
C SER A 9 0.14 -5.32 2.94
N ASP A 10 -0.61 -4.96 3.97
CA ASP A 10 -1.08 -3.62 4.22
C ASP A 10 -1.24 -3.37 5.72
N GLY A 11 -0.54 -2.36 6.20
CA GLY A 11 -0.62 -1.83 7.54
C GLY A 11 0.12 -0.50 7.62
N HIS A 12 -0.28 0.33 8.57
CA HIS A 12 0.19 1.71 8.65
C HIS A 12 0.90 1.99 9.95
N ALA A 13 1.97 2.80 9.90
CA ALA A 13 2.73 3.22 11.06
C ALA A 13 3.42 4.57 10.83
N GLY A 14 3.54 5.35 11.89
CA GLY A 14 4.24 6.63 11.90
C GLY A 14 4.26 7.22 13.30
N PRO A 15 5.24 8.08 13.65
CA PRO A 15 5.25 8.78 14.93
C PRO A 15 4.12 9.82 14.95
N HIS A 16 3.76 10.33 16.12
CA HIS A 16 2.87 11.48 16.17
C HIS A 16 3.44 12.64 15.36
N ALA A 17 2.57 13.47 14.77
CA ALA A 17 2.98 14.54 13.87
C ALA A 17 4.07 15.46 14.47
N ALA A 18 4.00 15.76 15.77
CA ALA A 18 4.99 16.59 16.46
C ALA A 18 6.35 15.89 16.62
N ASP A 19 6.38 14.57 16.79
CA ASP A 19 7.59 13.80 17.06
C ASP A 19 8.46 13.67 15.81
N TYR A 20 7.91 13.90 14.62
CA TYR A 20 8.71 13.99 13.39
C TYR A 20 9.80 15.04 13.46
N ARG A 21 9.67 16.05 14.34
CA ARG A 21 10.67 17.12 14.49
C ARG A 21 12.09 16.57 14.78
N ASP A 22 12.18 15.49 15.53
CA ASP A 22 13.47 14.87 15.89
C ASP A 22 14.13 14.20 14.68
N TYR A 23 13.34 13.78 13.71
CA TYR A 23 13.79 13.12 12.48
C TYR A 23 14.03 14.09 11.32
N VAL A 24 13.47 15.31 11.40
CA VAL A 24 13.69 16.36 10.40
C VAL A 24 15.10 16.93 10.52
N ASP A 25 15.76 17.09 9.37
CA ASP A 25 17.08 17.71 9.32
C ASP A 25 17.05 19.11 9.97
N PRO A 26 18.06 19.48 10.76
CA PRO A 26 18.10 20.77 11.47
C PRO A 26 17.82 21.98 10.60
N ALA A 27 18.25 21.95 9.34
CA ALA A 27 18.04 23.03 8.37
C ALA A 27 16.54 23.28 8.02
N PHE A 28 15.66 22.29 8.25
CA PHE A 28 14.23 22.38 7.92
C PHE A 28 13.33 22.44 9.16
N ARG A 29 13.88 22.44 10.38
CA ARG A 29 13.08 22.44 11.61
C ARG A 29 12.23 23.69 11.79
N ASP A 30 12.73 24.86 11.42
CA ASP A 30 11.95 26.10 11.48
C ASP A 30 10.75 26.03 10.50
N ALA A 31 10.96 25.49 9.30
CA ALA A 31 9.88 25.27 8.34
C ALA A 31 8.87 24.24 8.85
N PHE A 32 9.34 23.18 9.53
CA PHE A 32 8.49 22.18 10.17
C PHE A 32 7.64 22.79 11.28
N ASP A 33 8.23 23.60 12.17
CA ASP A 33 7.52 24.25 13.28
C ASP A 33 6.41 25.19 12.78
N VAL A 34 6.60 25.82 11.61
CA VAL A 34 5.56 26.62 10.94
C VAL A 34 4.48 25.76 10.29
N ALA A 35 4.87 24.66 9.64
CA ALA A 35 3.94 23.79 8.90
C ALA A 35 3.10 22.90 9.82
N LEU A 36 3.63 22.43 10.94
CA LEU A 36 2.98 21.48 11.86
C LEU A 36 1.56 21.89 12.28
N PRO A 37 1.29 23.09 12.80
CA PRO A 37 -0.05 23.48 13.21
C PRO A 37 -1.03 23.56 12.02
N ILE A 38 -0.54 23.80 10.81
CA ILE A 38 -1.35 23.80 9.59
C ILE A 38 -1.71 22.37 9.23
N GLN A 39 -0.72 21.48 9.22
CA GLN A 39 -0.91 20.06 8.94
C GLN A 39 -1.91 19.42 9.91
N ILE A 40 -1.77 19.67 11.22
CA ILE A 40 -2.69 19.16 12.24
C ILE A 40 -4.13 19.58 11.94
N ARG A 41 -4.35 20.87 11.68
CA ARG A 41 -5.71 21.36 11.34
C ARG A 41 -6.25 20.71 10.07
N MET A 42 -5.44 20.61 9.03
CA MET A 42 -5.87 19.97 7.77
C MET A 42 -6.23 18.49 7.99
N THR A 43 -5.47 17.77 8.82
CA THR A 43 -5.74 16.37 9.14
C THR A 43 -7.03 16.25 9.98
N GLU A 44 -7.25 17.13 10.96
CA GLU A 44 -8.50 17.18 11.74
C GLU A 44 -9.72 17.47 10.86
N GLU A 45 -9.60 18.38 9.91
CA GLU A 45 -10.67 18.70 8.96
C GLU A 45 -10.94 17.54 8.02
N ALA A 46 -9.90 16.90 7.50
CA ALA A 46 -10.03 15.69 6.69
C ALA A 46 -10.69 14.55 7.49
N ALA A 47 -10.28 14.32 8.73
CA ALA A 47 -10.89 13.31 9.59
C ALA A 47 -12.40 13.55 9.78
N LYS A 48 -12.83 14.78 9.99
CA LYS A 48 -14.27 15.13 10.08
C LYS A 48 -15.02 14.88 8.77
N SER A 49 -14.34 14.92 7.66
CA SER A 49 -14.92 14.68 6.34
C SER A 49 -15.09 13.19 6.03
N PHE A 50 -14.20 12.34 6.55
CA PHE A 50 -14.18 10.91 6.27
C PHE A 50 -14.75 10.06 7.40
N LEU A 51 -14.68 10.53 8.65
CA LEU A 51 -15.07 9.78 9.83
C LEU A 51 -16.35 10.38 10.45
N VAL A 52 -17.24 9.51 10.93
CA VAL A 52 -18.39 9.93 11.76
C VAL A 52 -17.91 10.04 13.20
N ASP A 53 -17.76 11.27 13.71
CA ASP A 53 -17.12 11.57 15.00
C ASP A 53 -17.60 10.70 16.16
N ASP A 54 -18.94 10.55 16.34
CA ASP A 54 -19.49 9.79 17.46
C ASP A 54 -19.19 8.29 17.32
N ILE A 55 -19.25 7.75 16.09
CA ILE A 55 -18.95 6.35 15.80
C ILE A 55 -17.47 6.09 16.00
N ASN A 56 -16.61 6.95 15.45
CA ASN A 56 -15.17 6.81 15.59
C ASN A 56 -14.73 6.91 17.06
N ARG A 57 -15.28 7.85 17.82
CA ARG A 57 -14.99 8.01 19.25
C ARG A 57 -15.39 6.77 20.05
N GLU A 58 -16.58 6.23 19.82
CA GLU A 58 -17.05 5.02 20.50
C GLU A 58 -16.23 3.80 20.07
N TRP A 59 -15.84 3.71 18.78
CA TRP A 59 -14.98 2.65 18.28
C TRP A 59 -13.59 2.68 18.93
N ARG A 60 -13.01 3.87 19.13
CA ARG A 60 -11.68 4.04 19.77
C ARG A 60 -11.67 3.76 21.26
N LYS A 61 -12.81 3.94 21.94
CA LYS A 61 -12.94 3.85 23.38
C LYS A 61 -12.53 2.47 23.91
N GLY A 62 -11.55 2.47 24.83
CA GLY A 62 -10.98 1.26 25.41
C GLY A 62 -10.00 0.52 24.50
N ARG A 63 -9.67 1.08 23.33
CA ARG A 63 -8.69 0.54 22.37
C ARG A 63 -7.41 1.37 22.26
N GLU A 64 -7.27 2.42 23.08
CA GLU A 64 -6.18 3.38 22.98
C GLU A 64 -4.81 2.71 23.08
N SER A 65 -4.67 1.72 23.99
CA SER A 65 -3.41 0.97 24.16
C SER A 65 -3.05 0.09 22.96
N GLN A 66 -4.05 -0.37 22.21
CA GLN A 66 -3.85 -1.15 21.00
C GLN A 66 -3.58 -0.23 19.81
N LEU A 67 -4.32 0.89 19.69
CA LEU A 67 -4.10 1.90 18.66
C LEU A 67 -2.70 2.54 18.77
N ALA A 68 -2.11 2.54 19.97
CA ALA A 68 -0.70 2.93 20.14
C ALA A 68 0.28 2.10 19.28
N GLY A 69 -0.11 0.91 18.83
CA GLY A 69 0.66 0.13 17.87
C GLY A 69 0.92 0.83 16.52
N ALA A 70 0.26 1.96 16.23
CA ALA A 70 0.59 2.80 15.10
C ALA A 70 1.99 3.43 15.21
N TRP A 71 2.51 3.62 16.44
CA TRP A 71 3.83 4.23 16.71
C TRP A 71 4.66 3.48 17.75
N ASP A 72 4.05 2.64 18.58
CA ASP A 72 4.73 1.87 19.62
C ASP A 72 4.93 0.42 19.18
N ALA A 73 6.18 0.00 19.13
CA ALA A 73 6.56 -1.32 18.62
C ALA A 73 6.08 -2.47 19.50
N GLU A 74 6.06 -2.29 20.84
CA GLU A 74 5.60 -3.33 21.77
C GLU A 74 4.07 -3.47 21.73
N ALA A 75 3.34 -2.35 21.67
CA ALA A 75 1.89 -2.36 21.47
C ALA A 75 1.53 -3.01 20.14
N ARG A 76 2.29 -2.72 19.09
CA ARG A 76 2.13 -3.33 17.75
C ARG A 76 2.26 -4.84 17.81
N ASP A 77 3.31 -5.35 18.41
CA ASP A 77 3.55 -6.80 18.50
C ASP A 77 2.41 -7.52 19.26
N LYS A 78 1.87 -6.89 20.31
CA LYS A 78 0.71 -7.46 21.05
C LYS A 78 -0.54 -7.55 20.17
N VAL A 79 -0.80 -6.53 19.34
CA VAL A 79 -1.94 -6.52 18.42
C VAL A 79 -1.77 -7.60 17.35
N LEU A 80 -0.62 -7.64 16.68
CA LEU A 80 -0.34 -8.64 15.66
C LEU A 80 -0.41 -10.06 16.21
N ASP A 81 0.11 -10.29 17.42
CA ASP A 81 0.05 -11.60 18.08
C ASP A 81 -1.39 -12.02 18.37
N ALA A 82 -2.23 -11.08 18.85
CA ALA A 82 -3.65 -11.34 19.11
C ALA A 82 -4.42 -11.67 17.82
N ASP A 83 -4.10 -10.97 16.74
CA ASP A 83 -4.73 -11.16 15.44
C ASP A 83 -4.22 -12.40 14.69
N GLY A 84 -3.06 -12.94 15.09
CA GLY A 84 -2.44 -14.09 14.43
C GLY A 84 -1.60 -13.73 13.22
N VAL A 85 -1.20 -12.46 13.09
CA VAL A 85 -0.38 -11.93 11.99
C VAL A 85 1.10 -12.04 12.33
N ALA A 86 1.84 -12.83 11.56
CA ALA A 86 3.24 -13.10 11.83
C ALA A 86 4.19 -12.03 11.29
N ALA A 87 3.83 -11.39 10.19
CA ALA A 87 4.60 -10.29 9.60
C ALA A 87 3.68 -9.33 8.86
N GLU A 88 4.19 -8.13 8.55
CA GLU A 88 3.41 -7.09 7.89
C GLU A 88 4.27 -6.17 7.03
N VAL A 89 3.65 -5.59 6.01
CA VAL A 89 4.18 -4.49 5.20
C VAL A 89 3.68 -3.19 5.80
N LEU A 90 4.59 -2.21 5.98
CA LEU A 90 4.31 -0.96 6.68
C LEU A 90 4.41 0.23 5.74
N PHE A 91 3.28 0.89 5.58
CA PHE A 91 3.12 2.17 4.91
C PHE A 91 3.14 3.33 5.92
N PRO A 92 3.41 4.56 5.49
CA PRO A 92 3.13 5.73 6.32
C PRO A 92 1.62 5.80 6.60
N ASP A 93 1.25 6.42 7.69
CA ASP A 93 -0.14 6.70 8.01
C ASP A 93 -0.48 8.16 7.67
N GLY A 94 -1.70 8.56 7.97
CA GLY A 94 -2.23 9.86 7.65
C GLY A 94 -3.26 10.37 8.63
N VAL A 95 -4.52 10.16 8.30
CA VAL A 95 -5.66 10.78 9.01
C VAL A 95 -6.04 10.04 10.29
N THR A 96 -5.91 8.72 10.32
CA THR A 96 -6.48 7.89 11.39
C THR A 96 -5.84 8.14 12.74
N GLU A 97 -4.51 8.19 12.81
CA GLU A 97 -3.77 8.39 14.05
C GLU A 97 -3.03 9.74 14.12
N MET A 98 -3.38 10.68 13.22
CA MET A 98 -2.79 12.02 13.18
C MET A 98 -1.26 12.02 13.02
N ASN A 99 -0.72 11.04 12.31
CA ASN A 99 0.69 10.77 12.17
C ASN A 99 1.21 10.83 10.72
N ALA A 100 0.53 11.62 9.88
CA ALA A 100 0.97 11.88 8.52
C ALA A 100 2.40 12.46 8.47
N PRO A 101 3.26 11.96 7.58
CA PRO A 101 4.57 12.51 7.37
C PRO A 101 4.53 14.00 6.99
N PRO A 102 5.52 14.81 7.43
CA PRO A 102 5.51 16.24 7.18
C PRO A 102 5.70 16.60 5.70
N PHE A 103 5.28 17.81 5.33
CA PHE A 103 5.45 18.38 4.00
C PHE A 103 4.85 17.57 2.85
N GLY A 104 3.77 16.84 3.11
CA GLY A 104 3.11 16.02 2.10
C GLY A 104 3.96 14.82 1.60
N ALA A 105 4.88 14.36 2.44
CA ALA A 105 5.56 13.10 2.19
C ALA A 105 4.58 11.91 2.30
N GLY A 106 4.86 10.82 1.59
CA GLY A 106 4.03 9.62 1.59
C GLY A 106 3.47 9.28 0.22
N PHE A 107 2.17 9.02 0.13
CA PHE A 107 1.52 8.53 -1.09
C PHE A 107 1.24 9.61 -2.14
N SER A 108 1.15 10.87 -1.71
CA SER A 108 0.60 11.93 -2.53
C SER A 108 1.61 12.56 -3.46
N MET A 109 1.09 13.21 -4.49
CA MET A 109 1.83 14.25 -5.20
C MET A 109 2.25 15.35 -4.24
N PRO A 110 3.32 16.11 -4.59
CA PRO A 110 3.69 17.28 -3.82
C PRO A 110 2.49 18.22 -3.67
N PRO A 111 2.10 18.63 -2.44
CA PRO A 111 1.07 19.63 -2.25
C PRO A 111 1.48 20.97 -2.85
N GLU A 112 0.50 21.80 -3.21
CA GLU A 112 0.78 23.15 -3.72
C GLU A 112 1.58 23.95 -2.69
N GLY A 113 2.62 24.64 -3.15
CA GLY A 113 3.51 25.45 -2.31
C GLY A 113 4.61 24.67 -1.58
N VAL A 114 4.61 23.34 -1.62
CA VAL A 114 5.70 22.54 -1.08
C VAL A 114 6.83 22.43 -2.12
N THR A 115 8.04 22.80 -1.71
CA THR A 115 9.23 22.66 -2.55
C THR A 115 9.77 21.22 -2.55
N ALA A 116 10.57 20.88 -3.56
CA ALA A 116 11.27 19.61 -3.62
C ALA A 116 12.06 19.32 -2.35
N ASP A 117 12.78 20.31 -1.82
CA ASP A 117 13.61 20.13 -0.62
C ASP A 117 12.78 19.86 0.64
N LEU A 118 11.63 20.53 0.79
CA LEU A 118 10.72 20.26 1.90
C LEU A 118 10.11 18.87 1.82
N GLN A 119 9.62 18.45 0.64
CA GLN A 119 9.09 17.09 0.50
C GLN A 119 10.16 16.03 0.73
N TRP A 120 11.39 16.26 0.26
CA TRP A 120 12.53 15.40 0.58
C TRP A 120 12.82 15.34 2.08
N ALA A 121 12.79 16.48 2.76
CA ALA A 121 12.99 16.52 4.21
C ALA A 121 11.92 15.70 4.95
N GLY A 122 10.67 15.80 4.53
CA GLY A 122 9.56 15.00 5.07
C GLY A 122 9.72 13.51 4.83
N CYS A 123 10.04 13.11 3.60
CA CYS A 123 10.30 11.71 3.26
C CYS A 123 11.46 11.13 4.07
N LEU A 124 12.57 11.85 4.17
CA LEU A 124 13.72 11.41 4.97
C LEU A 124 13.39 11.30 6.46
N ALA A 125 12.60 12.22 7.00
CA ALA A 125 12.16 12.14 8.39
C ALA A 125 11.35 10.86 8.64
N HIS A 126 10.38 10.57 7.78
CA HIS A 126 9.60 9.33 7.89
C HIS A 126 10.48 8.09 7.71
N ASN A 127 11.33 8.07 6.69
CA ASN A 127 12.17 6.91 6.40
C ASN A 127 13.15 6.60 7.56
N ARG A 128 13.69 7.61 8.24
CA ARG A 128 14.53 7.42 9.43
C ARG A 128 13.75 6.79 10.57
N TRP A 129 12.57 7.31 10.87
CA TRP A 129 11.70 6.73 11.88
C TRP A 129 11.30 5.29 11.53
N MET A 130 10.88 5.05 10.30
CA MET A 130 10.47 3.72 9.84
C MET A 130 11.63 2.72 9.93
N ALA A 131 12.85 3.13 9.61
CA ALA A 131 14.03 2.26 9.74
C ALA A 131 14.29 1.87 11.22
N GLU A 132 14.14 2.80 12.16
CA GLU A 132 14.23 2.50 13.60
C GLU A 132 13.09 1.58 14.05
N PHE A 133 11.87 1.82 13.60
CA PHE A 133 10.72 1.01 13.94
C PHE A 133 10.85 -0.42 13.41
N VAL A 134 11.29 -0.60 12.17
CA VAL A 134 11.55 -1.92 11.55
C VAL A 134 12.66 -2.65 12.28
N ALA A 135 13.73 -1.95 12.71
CA ALA A 135 14.87 -2.57 13.39
C ALA A 135 14.49 -3.25 14.72
N THR A 136 13.35 -2.93 15.31
CA THR A 136 12.86 -3.59 16.54
C THR A 136 12.40 -5.04 16.32
N ALA A 137 11.97 -5.41 15.10
CA ALA A 137 11.60 -6.78 14.71
C ALA A 137 11.76 -6.96 13.19
N PRO A 138 12.99 -6.99 12.65
CA PRO A 138 13.25 -6.93 11.20
C PRO A 138 12.74 -8.15 10.41
N GLU A 139 12.48 -9.27 11.06
CA GLU A 139 11.88 -10.46 10.45
C GLU A 139 10.36 -10.33 10.29
N ARG A 140 9.69 -9.46 11.08
CA ARG A 140 8.23 -9.26 11.08
C ARG A 140 7.79 -8.01 10.33
N ARG A 141 8.68 -6.99 10.21
CA ARG A 141 8.33 -5.67 9.70
C ARG A 141 9.01 -5.39 8.38
N ILE A 142 8.21 -5.19 7.35
CA ILE A 142 8.66 -4.82 6.00
C ILE A 142 8.33 -3.34 5.82
N GLY A 143 9.21 -2.45 6.29
CA GLY A 143 9.02 -1.01 6.14
C GLY A 143 9.29 -0.54 4.72
N LEU A 144 8.47 0.37 4.25
CA LEU A 144 8.58 0.98 2.94
C LEU A 144 9.12 2.41 3.02
N ALA A 145 9.96 2.79 2.07
CA ALA A 145 10.51 4.13 1.99
C ALA A 145 9.66 5.05 1.12
N CYS A 146 9.34 6.23 1.62
CA CYS A 146 8.79 7.32 0.81
C CYS A 146 9.89 7.95 -0.04
N ILE A 147 9.74 7.89 -1.36
CA ILE A 147 10.70 8.48 -2.32
C ILE A 147 9.94 9.45 -3.23
N PRO A 148 10.23 10.76 -3.16
CA PRO A 148 9.57 11.76 -4.01
C PRO A 148 10.17 11.75 -5.43
N VAL A 149 10.00 10.63 -6.13
CA VAL A 149 10.61 10.27 -7.42
C VAL A 149 10.30 11.24 -8.57
N LEU A 150 9.22 12.03 -8.42
CA LEU A 150 8.78 12.94 -9.48
C LEU A 150 9.74 14.12 -9.69
N TRP A 151 10.43 14.57 -8.63
CA TRP A 151 11.29 15.75 -8.64
C TRP A 151 12.64 15.51 -9.31
N ASP A 152 13.45 14.65 -8.74
CA ASP A 152 14.86 14.49 -9.07
C ASP A 152 15.23 13.00 -9.06
N ILE A 153 15.73 12.49 -10.18
CA ILE A 153 16.07 11.08 -10.33
C ILE A 153 17.34 10.73 -9.54
N GLU A 154 18.39 11.53 -9.63
CA GLU A 154 19.66 11.23 -8.95
C GLU A 154 19.47 11.17 -7.43
N ARG A 155 18.77 12.17 -6.88
CA ARG A 155 18.42 12.19 -5.46
C ARG A 155 17.53 11.02 -5.07
N SER A 156 16.64 10.58 -5.97
CA SER A 156 15.83 9.37 -5.76
C SER A 156 16.69 8.12 -5.66
N LEU A 157 17.69 7.97 -6.51
CA LEU A 157 18.63 6.84 -6.44
C LEU A 157 19.41 6.81 -5.13
N GLU A 158 19.82 7.98 -4.63
CA GLU A 158 20.48 8.10 -3.32
C GLU A 158 19.54 7.67 -2.18
N GLY A 159 18.29 8.16 -2.21
CA GLY A 159 17.26 7.80 -1.23
C GLY A 159 16.93 6.31 -1.22
N ILE A 160 16.83 5.67 -2.39
CA ILE A 160 16.58 4.23 -2.54
C ILE A 160 17.76 3.42 -1.98
N ARG A 161 19.01 3.80 -2.28
CA ARG A 161 20.19 3.15 -1.71
C ARG A 161 20.22 3.26 -0.19
N TRP A 162 19.94 4.46 0.31
CA TRP A 162 19.88 4.70 1.76
C TRP A 162 18.82 3.82 2.42
N ALA A 163 17.61 3.75 1.85
CA ALA A 163 16.51 2.94 2.35
C ALA A 163 16.90 1.45 2.45
N HIS A 164 17.48 0.90 1.40
CA HIS A 164 17.97 -0.49 1.38
C HIS A 164 19.05 -0.73 2.44
N GLN A 165 20.04 0.18 2.57
CA GLN A 165 21.12 0.07 3.56
C GLN A 165 20.64 0.14 5.01
N ASN A 166 19.47 0.78 5.24
CA ASN A 166 18.86 0.93 6.56
C ASN A 166 17.69 -0.06 6.80
N GLY A 167 17.59 -1.12 6.00
CA GLY A 167 16.69 -2.24 6.25
C GLY A 167 15.26 -2.05 5.76
N LEU A 168 14.96 -0.98 5.01
CA LEU A 168 13.68 -0.83 4.33
C LEU A 168 13.63 -1.74 3.10
N ARG A 169 12.48 -2.35 2.84
CA ARG A 169 12.37 -3.48 1.91
C ARG A 169 11.41 -3.24 0.75
N GLY A 170 11.15 -1.98 0.43
CA GLY A 170 10.38 -1.53 -0.70
C GLY A 170 10.29 -0.01 -0.73
N VAL A 171 9.73 0.53 -1.79
CA VAL A 171 9.56 1.98 -1.99
C VAL A 171 8.13 2.31 -2.37
N ILE A 172 7.66 3.47 -1.96
CA ILE A 172 6.34 4.00 -2.28
C ILE A 172 6.49 5.16 -3.24
N PHE A 173 5.74 5.14 -4.32
CA PHE A 173 5.65 6.24 -5.28
C PHE A 173 4.22 6.77 -5.38
N PRO A 174 4.04 8.06 -5.67
CA PRO A 174 2.72 8.61 -5.91
C PRO A 174 2.02 7.90 -7.07
N PRO A 175 0.75 7.48 -6.95
CA PRO A 175 0.01 6.87 -8.06
C PRO A 175 -0.34 7.89 -9.16
N ARG A 176 -0.12 9.17 -8.89
CA ARG A 176 -0.34 10.30 -9.81
C ARG A 176 0.91 11.14 -9.93
N TRP A 177 1.08 11.79 -11.07
CA TRP A 177 2.29 12.58 -11.39
C TRP A 177 1.99 14.01 -11.82
N GLY A 178 0.71 14.46 -11.82
CA GLY A 178 0.33 15.82 -12.17
C GLY A 178 0.94 16.29 -13.50
N HIS A 179 1.75 17.34 -13.43
CA HIS A 179 2.46 17.92 -14.59
C HIS A 179 3.82 17.25 -14.88
N PHE A 180 4.26 16.31 -14.05
CA PHE A 180 5.50 15.57 -14.30
C PHE A 180 5.32 14.51 -15.40
N ALA A 181 6.43 13.96 -15.90
CA ALA A 181 6.39 12.87 -16.86
C ALA A 181 5.71 11.62 -16.24
N GLY A 182 4.87 10.94 -17.01
CA GLY A 182 4.27 9.67 -16.58
C GLY A 182 5.29 8.54 -16.51
N TYR A 183 5.01 7.50 -15.76
CA TYR A 183 5.94 6.39 -15.46
C TYR A 183 6.32 5.51 -16.66
N HIS A 184 5.78 5.73 -17.84
CA HIS A 184 6.25 5.13 -19.09
C HIS A 184 7.52 5.80 -19.64
N HIS A 185 7.85 7.00 -19.17
CA HIS A 185 8.95 7.79 -19.70
C HIS A 185 10.30 7.24 -19.22
N THR A 186 11.26 7.12 -20.13
CA THR A 186 12.58 6.54 -19.87
C THR A 186 13.44 7.31 -18.86
N ARG A 187 13.06 8.53 -18.49
CA ARG A 187 13.71 9.25 -17.38
C ARG A 187 13.72 8.45 -16.06
N TYR A 188 12.72 7.57 -15.88
CA TYR A 188 12.62 6.74 -14.69
C TYR A 188 13.38 5.41 -14.80
N ASP A 189 13.95 5.07 -15.95
CA ASP A 189 14.66 3.81 -16.15
C ASP A 189 15.76 3.56 -15.09
N PRO A 190 16.57 4.57 -14.66
CA PRO A 190 17.53 4.36 -13.58
C PRO A 190 16.89 3.97 -12.24
N VAL A 191 15.65 4.45 -11.98
CA VAL A 191 14.89 4.10 -10.78
C VAL A 191 14.39 2.66 -10.86
N TRP A 192 13.90 2.26 -12.03
CA TRP A 192 13.47 0.87 -12.25
C TRP A 192 14.63 -0.11 -12.13
N GLU A 193 15.78 0.26 -12.69
CA GLU A 193 17.01 -0.53 -12.63
C GLU A 193 17.45 -0.76 -11.17
N ILE A 194 17.61 0.30 -10.40
CA ILE A 194 18.05 0.17 -9.00
C ILE A 194 17.06 -0.60 -8.13
N CYS A 195 15.74 -0.39 -8.31
CA CYS A 195 14.73 -1.15 -7.59
C CYS A 195 14.79 -2.63 -7.94
N GLN A 196 14.95 -2.96 -9.23
CA GLN A 196 15.13 -4.33 -9.67
C GLN A 196 16.41 -4.99 -9.13
N ASP A 197 17.53 -4.26 -9.13
CA ASP A 197 18.82 -4.80 -8.74
C ASP A 197 18.97 -4.98 -7.23
N LEU A 198 18.33 -4.12 -6.44
CA LEU A 198 18.26 -4.24 -4.99
C LEU A 198 17.07 -5.11 -4.53
N ASP A 199 16.28 -5.64 -5.47
CA ASP A 199 15.05 -6.41 -5.21
C ASP A 199 14.07 -5.69 -4.27
N LEU A 200 13.91 -4.38 -4.48
CA LEU A 200 12.98 -3.52 -3.76
C LEU A 200 11.68 -3.38 -4.55
N PRO A 201 10.56 -3.98 -4.11
CA PRO A 201 9.27 -3.77 -4.74
C PRO A 201 8.84 -2.29 -4.71
N ILE A 202 8.20 -1.88 -5.79
CA ILE A 202 7.55 -0.56 -5.91
C ILE A 202 6.10 -0.70 -5.49
N HIS A 203 5.62 0.26 -4.70
CA HIS A 203 4.25 0.26 -4.21
C HIS A 203 3.51 1.50 -4.71
N PHE A 204 2.30 1.25 -5.22
CA PHE A 204 1.26 2.24 -5.39
C PHE A 204 0.14 1.90 -4.44
N HIS A 205 -0.23 2.86 -3.60
CA HIS A 205 -1.23 2.68 -2.55
C HIS A 205 -2.44 3.57 -2.85
N SER A 206 -3.63 3.12 -2.47
CA SER A 206 -4.81 3.97 -2.46
C SER A 206 -4.58 5.17 -1.54
N GLY A 207 -5.36 6.20 -1.66
CA GLY A 207 -5.22 7.28 -0.75
C GLY A 207 -5.03 8.61 -1.42
N PRO A 208 -4.53 9.60 -0.69
CA PRO A 208 -4.90 10.95 -0.93
C PRO A 208 -4.31 11.49 -2.23
N ALA A 209 -5.22 11.88 -3.06
CA ALA A 209 -4.99 13.05 -3.86
C ALA A 209 -5.56 14.25 -3.09
N PRO A 210 -5.16 15.47 -3.43
CA PRO A 210 -5.86 16.66 -2.99
C PRO A 210 -7.36 16.51 -3.24
N ILE A 211 -8.19 16.95 -2.29
CA ILE A 211 -9.67 16.82 -2.38
C ILE A 211 -10.20 17.42 -3.70
N GLU A 212 -9.58 18.49 -4.17
CA GLU A 212 -9.91 19.18 -5.42
C GLU A 212 -9.76 18.28 -6.65
N GLU A 213 -8.92 17.26 -6.57
CA GLU A 213 -8.76 16.33 -7.66
C GLU A 213 -9.89 15.31 -7.75
N TYR A 214 -10.53 14.98 -6.61
CA TYR A 214 -11.72 14.14 -6.59
C TYR A 214 -12.98 14.90 -6.99
N PHE A 215 -13.13 16.12 -6.49
CA PHE A 215 -14.39 16.86 -6.56
C PHE A 215 -14.31 18.13 -7.40
N GLY A 216 -13.15 18.42 -8.00
CA GLY A 216 -12.90 19.70 -8.66
C GLY A 216 -12.65 20.83 -7.68
N PRO A 217 -12.44 22.08 -8.16
CA PRO A 217 -12.20 23.22 -7.30
C PRO A 217 -13.35 23.40 -6.30
N MET A 218 -13.02 23.33 -5.02
CA MET A 218 -14.00 23.58 -3.97
C MET A 218 -14.27 25.08 -3.88
N PRO A 219 -15.52 25.54 -3.81
CA PRO A 219 -15.79 26.94 -3.52
C PRO A 219 -15.25 27.30 -2.13
N ALA A 220 -14.71 28.52 -2.01
CA ALA A 220 -14.05 29.02 -0.81
C ALA A 220 -14.88 28.89 0.48
N PRO A 221 -14.26 29.00 1.64
CA PRO A 221 -14.32 28.16 2.83
C PRO A 221 -15.47 28.45 3.80
N GLU A 222 -16.60 28.89 3.38
CA GLU A 222 -17.78 29.03 4.24
C GLU A 222 -18.66 27.78 4.10
N GLY A 223 -18.27 26.74 4.87
CA GLY A 223 -18.99 25.48 4.95
C GLY A 223 -18.42 24.42 3.99
N HIS A 224 -17.52 23.62 4.47
CA HIS A 224 -17.20 22.32 3.88
C HIS A 224 -18.38 21.35 4.08
N GLU A 225 -19.53 21.71 3.55
CA GLU A 225 -20.60 20.74 3.40
C GLU A 225 -20.14 19.75 2.31
N ILE A 226 -19.67 18.58 2.74
CA ILE A 226 -19.46 17.47 1.83
C ILE A 226 -20.77 17.24 1.11
N GLN A 227 -20.76 17.45 -0.20
CA GLN A 227 -21.95 17.27 -1.02
C GLN A 227 -22.46 15.82 -0.89
N PRO A 228 -23.77 15.60 -0.93
CA PRO A 228 -24.32 14.25 -0.92
C PRO A 228 -23.64 13.35 -1.95
N GLY A 229 -23.19 12.18 -1.53
CA GLY A 229 -22.50 11.22 -2.38
C GLY A 229 -20.99 11.37 -2.47
N ALA A 230 -20.38 12.40 -1.87
CA ALA A 230 -18.92 12.62 -1.95
C ALA A 230 -18.11 11.41 -1.46
N MET A 231 -18.50 10.78 -0.35
CA MET A 231 -17.85 9.56 0.12
C MET A 231 -17.97 8.40 -0.89
N GLY A 232 -19.15 8.23 -1.53
CA GLY A 232 -19.33 7.23 -2.58
C GLY A 232 -18.45 7.49 -3.80
N ILE A 233 -18.25 8.75 -4.18
CA ILE A 233 -17.31 9.15 -5.24
C ILE A 233 -15.90 8.78 -4.82
N TYR A 234 -15.46 9.21 -3.64
CA TYR A 234 -14.11 8.97 -3.13
C TYR A 234 -13.75 7.48 -3.13
N ILE A 235 -14.53 6.64 -2.45
CA ILE A 235 -14.24 5.20 -2.34
C ILE A 235 -14.35 4.47 -3.69
N THR A 236 -15.01 5.04 -4.69
CA THR A 236 -15.07 4.48 -6.04
C THR A 236 -13.86 4.90 -6.86
N GLU A 237 -13.52 6.19 -6.86
CA GLU A 237 -12.44 6.74 -7.68
C GLU A 237 -11.05 6.34 -7.17
N VAL A 238 -10.87 6.23 -5.86
CA VAL A 238 -9.56 5.92 -5.27
C VAL A 238 -8.94 4.63 -5.83
N ALA A 239 -9.76 3.61 -6.08
CA ALA A 239 -9.33 2.36 -6.67
C ALA A 239 -8.94 2.50 -8.17
N GLN A 240 -9.56 3.40 -8.91
CA GLN A 240 -9.26 3.61 -10.34
C GLN A 240 -7.88 4.22 -10.54
N TRP A 241 -7.44 5.07 -9.61
CA TRP A 241 -6.16 5.77 -9.75
C TRP A 241 -4.96 4.86 -9.59
N LEU A 242 -5.09 3.77 -8.84
CA LEU A 242 -4.03 2.78 -8.64
C LEU A 242 -3.65 2.03 -9.91
N VAL A 243 -4.62 1.81 -10.79
CA VAL A 243 -4.42 1.09 -12.06
C VAL A 243 -3.71 1.95 -13.11
N ARG A 244 -3.81 3.28 -12.97
CA ARG A 244 -3.24 4.20 -13.96
C ARG A 244 -1.72 4.11 -14.10
N PRO A 245 -0.89 4.20 -13.03
CA PRO A 245 0.56 4.01 -13.15
C PRO A 245 0.92 2.68 -13.78
N LEU A 246 0.23 1.62 -13.38
CA LEU A 246 0.43 0.28 -13.92
C LEU A 246 0.18 0.23 -15.43
N THR A 247 -0.90 0.84 -15.92
CA THR A 247 -1.20 0.94 -17.36
C THR A 247 -0.06 1.61 -18.13
N PHE A 248 0.51 2.68 -17.57
CA PHE A 248 1.63 3.39 -18.19
C PHE A 248 2.92 2.54 -18.21
N MET A 249 3.20 1.83 -17.12
CA MET A 249 4.37 0.95 -17.04
C MET A 249 4.26 -0.25 -18.00
N LEU A 250 3.08 -0.87 -18.08
CA LEU A 250 2.83 -2.03 -18.95
C LEU A 250 2.99 -1.65 -20.42
N TRP A 251 2.22 -0.67 -20.89
CA TRP A 251 2.26 -0.24 -22.28
C TRP A 251 3.54 0.51 -22.65
N GLY A 252 4.17 1.17 -21.69
CA GLY A 252 5.48 1.83 -21.88
C GLY A 252 6.69 0.89 -21.92
N GLY A 253 6.47 -0.44 -21.81
CA GLY A 253 7.50 -1.44 -21.88
C GLY A 253 8.50 -1.41 -20.72
N VAL A 254 8.08 -0.91 -19.55
CA VAL A 254 8.95 -0.91 -18.36
C VAL A 254 9.31 -2.34 -17.98
N PHE A 255 8.35 -3.26 -17.96
CA PHE A 255 8.61 -4.67 -17.63
C PHE A 255 9.28 -5.46 -18.74
N GLU A 256 9.34 -4.94 -19.96
CA GLU A 256 10.21 -5.45 -21.02
C GLU A 256 11.67 -5.16 -20.71
N ARG A 257 11.96 -3.90 -20.36
CA ARG A 257 13.33 -3.45 -20.05
C ARG A 257 13.82 -3.95 -18.68
N PHE A 258 12.90 -4.08 -17.71
CA PHE A 258 13.20 -4.49 -16.33
C PHE A 258 12.37 -5.70 -15.91
N PRO A 259 12.72 -6.92 -16.41
CA PRO A 259 11.87 -8.11 -16.28
C PRO A 259 11.75 -8.64 -14.84
N ARG A 260 12.65 -8.30 -13.92
CA ARG A 260 12.59 -8.69 -12.51
C ARG A 260 11.97 -7.65 -11.61
N LEU A 261 11.60 -6.47 -12.15
CA LEU A 261 10.98 -5.40 -11.37
C LEU A 261 9.66 -5.89 -10.76
N LYS A 262 9.47 -5.65 -9.48
CA LYS A 262 8.28 -6.03 -8.71
C LYS A 262 7.41 -4.80 -8.44
N VAL A 263 6.11 -4.90 -8.66
CA VAL A 263 5.16 -3.82 -8.36
C VAL A 263 4.00 -4.38 -7.53
N ALA A 264 3.65 -3.69 -6.44
CA ALA A 264 2.46 -3.97 -5.65
C ALA A 264 1.44 -2.83 -5.80
N ILE A 265 0.18 -3.22 -5.98
CA ILE A 265 -0.98 -2.33 -5.94
C ILE A 265 -1.70 -2.64 -4.64
N THR A 266 -1.75 -1.70 -3.71
CA THR A 266 -2.24 -1.94 -2.34
C THR A 266 -3.49 -1.13 -2.05
N GLU A 267 -4.40 -1.71 -1.25
CA GLU A 267 -5.67 -1.11 -0.79
C GLU A 267 -6.63 -0.74 -1.94
N GLY A 268 -6.63 -1.51 -3.00
CA GLY A 268 -7.46 -1.23 -4.18
C GLY A 268 -8.44 -2.33 -4.53
N THR A 269 -8.78 -3.25 -3.63
CA THR A 269 -9.48 -4.50 -3.93
C THR A 269 -8.80 -5.29 -5.07
N ALA A 270 -9.22 -6.51 -5.37
CA ALA A 270 -8.69 -7.29 -6.47
C ALA A 270 -9.75 -7.65 -7.54
N VAL A 271 -11.01 -7.22 -7.32
CA VAL A 271 -12.13 -7.57 -8.22
C VAL A 271 -11.99 -6.99 -9.63
N TRP A 272 -11.23 -5.92 -9.81
CA TRP A 272 -10.99 -5.27 -11.11
C TRP A 272 -10.01 -6.05 -12.01
N VAL A 273 -9.19 -6.93 -11.43
CA VAL A 273 -8.08 -7.59 -12.13
C VAL A 273 -8.55 -8.42 -13.34
N PRO A 274 -9.58 -9.29 -13.26
CA PRO A 274 -10.01 -10.10 -14.40
C PRO A 274 -10.40 -9.25 -15.62
N GLU A 275 -11.22 -8.23 -15.42
CA GLU A 275 -11.68 -7.35 -16.49
C GLU A 275 -10.52 -6.51 -17.08
N TYR A 276 -9.62 -6.06 -16.22
CA TYR A 276 -8.45 -5.32 -16.66
C TYR A 276 -7.51 -6.18 -17.51
N LEU A 277 -7.24 -7.43 -17.09
CA LEU A 277 -6.42 -8.36 -17.87
C LEU A 277 -7.08 -8.71 -19.20
N ALA A 278 -8.40 -8.93 -19.22
CA ALA A 278 -9.15 -9.17 -20.44
C ALA A 278 -9.07 -7.97 -21.41
N LEU A 279 -9.18 -6.75 -20.87
CA LEU A 279 -9.03 -5.52 -21.67
C LEU A 279 -7.62 -5.40 -22.26
N LEU A 280 -6.57 -5.64 -21.46
CA LEU A 280 -5.19 -5.58 -21.92
C LEU A 280 -4.93 -6.59 -23.04
N GLU A 281 -5.39 -7.83 -22.87
CA GLU A 281 -5.25 -8.91 -23.85
C GLU A 281 -5.99 -8.58 -25.15
N GLN A 282 -7.24 -8.11 -25.04
CA GLN A 282 -8.01 -7.68 -26.20
C GLN A 282 -7.25 -6.61 -26.98
N ARG A 283 -6.80 -5.53 -26.30
CA ARG A 283 -6.10 -4.42 -26.96
C ARG A 283 -4.76 -4.84 -27.57
N TYR A 284 -4.07 -5.78 -26.97
CA TYR A 284 -2.81 -6.29 -27.49
C TYR A 284 -3.01 -7.17 -28.74
N SER A 285 -4.06 -7.99 -28.75
CA SER A 285 -4.37 -8.91 -29.86
C SER A 285 -5.13 -8.26 -31.02
N GLU A 286 -5.82 -7.12 -30.80
CA GLU A 286 -6.57 -6.43 -31.84
C GLU A 286 -5.69 -6.01 -33.02
N THR A 287 -6.08 -6.42 -34.22
CA THR A 287 -5.63 -5.78 -35.46
C THR A 287 -6.64 -4.72 -35.85
N HIS A 288 -6.22 -3.46 -35.77
CA HIS A 288 -7.12 -2.37 -36.13
C HIS A 288 -7.37 -2.41 -37.64
N TYR A 289 -8.57 -2.80 -38.03
CA TYR A 289 -8.96 -3.01 -39.45
C TYR A 289 -8.75 -1.78 -40.34
N SER A 290 -8.79 -0.57 -39.78
CA SER A 290 -8.54 0.67 -40.53
C SER A 290 -7.07 0.96 -40.77
N GLN A 291 -6.17 0.30 -40.07
CA GLN A 291 -4.71 0.53 -40.10
C GLN A 291 -4.29 1.99 -39.87
N LYS A 292 -5.12 2.76 -39.18
CA LYS A 292 -4.87 4.19 -38.91
C LYS A 292 -4.18 4.46 -37.57
N LEU A 293 -4.13 3.46 -36.68
CA LEU A 293 -3.36 3.57 -35.44
C LEU A 293 -1.89 3.31 -35.72
N GLY A 294 -1.04 4.09 -35.05
CA GLY A 294 0.39 3.84 -35.04
C GLY A 294 0.75 2.52 -34.38
N ASP A 295 2.00 2.12 -34.52
CA ASP A 295 2.51 0.96 -33.81
C ASP A 295 2.61 1.26 -32.30
N TYR A 296 1.89 0.50 -31.49
CA TYR A 296 1.84 0.65 -30.04
C TYR A 296 2.25 -0.61 -29.28
N ARG A 297 2.69 -1.67 -29.98
CA ARG A 297 2.96 -2.97 -29.36
C ARG A 297 4.22 -3.70 -29.82
N SER A 298 4.84 -3.31 -30.95
CA SER A 298 6.00 -4.03 -31.49
C SER A 298 7.22 -4.00 -30.59
N HIS A 299 7.28 -3.07 -29.64
CA HIS A 299 8.33 -2.97 -28.61
C HIS A 299 8.10 -3.92 -27.42
N LEU A 300 6.98 -4.66 -27.37
CA LEU A 300 6.64 -5.61 -26.32
C LEU A 300 6.76 -7.04 -26.86
N SER A 301 7.56 -7.88 -26.21
CA SER A 301 7.70 -9.30 -26.57
C SER A 301 6.59 -10.19 -26.00
N MET A 302 5.85 -9.70 -24.98
CA MET A 302 4.75 -10.37 -24.34
C MET A 302 3.53 -9.44 -24.28
N SER A 303 2.34 -10.00 -24.03
CA SER A 303 1.16 -9.17 -23.77
C SER A 303 1.30 -8.38 -22.47
N PRO A 304 0.69 -7.19 -22.35
CA PRO A 304 0.65 -6.47 -21.08
C PRO A 304 0.04 -7.29 -19.94
N ALA A 305 -0.91 -8.18 -20.22
CA ALA A 305 -1.48 -9.09 -19.24
C ALA A 305 -0.44 -10.12 -18.72
N ASP A 306 0.47 -10.57 -19.58
CA ASP A 306 1.53 -11.51 -19.15
C ASP A 306 2.60 -10.80 -18.30
N TYR A 307 2.94 -9.54 -18.63
CA TYR A 307 3.79 -8.73 -17.74
C TYR A 307 3.13 -8.53 -16.38
N PHE A 308 1.83 -8.25 -16.33
CA PHE A 308 1.09 -8.14 -15.07
C PHE A 308 1.24 -9.43 -14.25
N ARG A 309 0.93 -10.59 -14.81
CA ARG A 309 1.02 -11.88 -14.11
C ARG A 309 2.42 -12.14 -13.54
N ARG A 310 3.46 -11.75 -14.27
CA ARG A 310 4.86 -11.92 -13.87
C ARG A 310 5.29 -10.95 -12.77
N ASN A 311 5.00 -9.67 -12.93
CA ASN A 311 5.63 -8.59 -12.19
C ASN A 311 4.75 -7.98 -11.08
N VAL A 312 3.43 -8.18 -11.13
CA VAL A 312 2.49 -7.43 -10.28
C VAL A 312 1.84 -8.33 -9.23
N ARG A 313 1.69 -7.78 -8.03
CA ARG A 313 0.87 -8.36 -6.96
C ARG A 313 -0.14 -7.31 -6.49
N VAL A 314 -1.24 -7.78 -5.91
CA VAL A 314 -2.31 -6.94 -5.38
C VAL A 314 -2.44 -7.19 -3.90
N GLY A 315 -2.25 -6.14 -3.11
CA GLY A 315 -2.51 -6.10 -1.68
C GLY A 315 -4.02 -5.91 -1.47
N ALA A 316 -4.71 -7.00 -1.26
CA ALA A 316 -6.15 -7.04 -1.07
C ALA A 316 -6.49 -6.78 0.40
N SER A 317 -6.50 -5.51 0.81
CA SER A 317 -6.89 -5.09 2.14
C SER A 317 -8.39 -5.28 2.33
N CYS A 318 -8.82 -5.66 3.54
CA CYS A 318 -10.22 -5.90 3.86
C CYS A 318 -10.92 -6.86 2.87
N MET A 319 -10.20 -7.88 2.43
CA MET A 319 -10.59 -8.78 1.35
C MET A 319 -11.94 -9.46 1.60
N PRO A 320 -12.99 -9.20 0.80
CA PRO A 320 -14.28 -9.84 0.96
C PRO A 320 -14.24 -11.29 0.42
N ARG A 321 -15.16 -12.14 0.90
CA ARG A 321 -15.31 -13.53 0.44
C ARG A 321 -15.41 -13.65 -1.09
N ARG A 322 -16.06 -12.71 -1.75
CA ARG A 322 -16.18 -12.69 -3.22
C ARG A 322 -14.81 -12.73 -3.91
N GLU A 323 -13.85 -11.95 -3.43
CA GLU A 323 -12.49 -11.95 -4.01
C GLU A 323 -11.79 -13.29 -3.81
N ALA A 324 -11.92 -13.89 -2.63
CA ALA A 324 -11.39 -15.21 -2.36
C ALA A 324 -12.04 -16.29 -3.28
N GLN A 325 -13.29 -16.13 -3.63
CA GLN A 325 -13.99 -17.00 -4.59
C GLN A 325 -13.48 -16.79 -6.03
N MET A 326 -13.16 -15.56 -6.41
CA MET A 326 -12.63 -15.19 -7.74
C MET A 326 -11.11 -15.40 -7.89
N ARG A 327 -10.43 -16.00 -6.91
CA ARG A 327 -8.96 -16.11 -6.84
C ARG A 327 -8.29 -16.74 -8.07
N HIS A 328 -8.99 -17.61 -8.79
CA HIS A 328 -8.46 -18.21 -10.02
C HIS A 328 -8.59 -17.27 -11.23
N GLU A 329 -9.63 -16.45 -11.26
CA GLU A 329 -9.84 -15.43 -12.28
C GLU A 329 -8.86 -14.24 -12.08
N ILE A 330 -8.67 -13.83 -10.83
CA ILE A 330 -7.69 -12.80 -10.44
C ILE A 330 -6.24 -13.30 -10.67
N GLY A 331 -6.02 -14.58 -10.40
CA GLY A 331 -4.72 -15.21 -10.33
C GLY A 331 -4.33 -15.51 -8.87
N LEU A 332 -4.32 -16.79 -8.50
CA LEU A 332 -4.02 -17.20 -7.12
C LEU A 332 -2.70 -16.63 -6.59
N GLY A 333 -1.67 -16.56 -7.45
CA GLY A 333 -0.36 -16.00 -7.09
C GLY A 333 -0.30 -14.47 -7.05
N THR A 334 -1.38 -13.78 -7.46
CA THR A 334 -1.43 -12.32 -7.51
C THR A 334 -1.86 -11.71 -6.16
N ILE A 335 -2.71 -12.40 -5.41
CA ILE A 335 -3.37 -11.89 -4.22
C ILE A 335 -2.46 -11.97 -3.00
N MET A 336 -2.28 -10.86 -2.30
CA MET A 336 -1.68 -10.78 -0.98
C MET A 336 -2.72 -10.15 -0.02
N TRP A 337 -3.11 -10.88 1.02
CA TRP A 337 -4.07 -10.40 2.01
C TRP A 337 -3.47 -9.30 2.90
N GLY A 338 -4.29 -8.35 3.38
CA GLY A 338 -3.87 -7.28 4.28
C GLY A 338 -4.89 -6.95 5.36
N THR A 339 -4.41 -6.49 6.53
CA THR A 339 -5.25 -6.07 7.67
C THR A 339 -5.74 -4.65 7.56
N ASP A 340 -4.91 -3.80 6.96
CA ASP A 340 -5.07 -2.35 6.96
C ASP A 340 -5.07 -1.74 8.39
N TYR A 341 -4.34 -2.37 9.33
CA TYR A 341 -4.24 -1.87 10.71
C TYR A 341 -3.37 -0.59 10.76
N PRO A 342 -3.76 0.48 11.46
CA PRO A 342 -4.85 0.59 12.45
C PRO A 342 -6.15 1.21 11.91
N HIS A 343 -6.38 1.24 10.62
CA HIS A 343 -7.51 1.90 10.01
C HIS A 343 -8.86 1.28 10.47
N PRO A 344 -9.91 2.11 10.71
CA PRO A 344 -11.20 1.62 11.22
C PRO A 344 -11.96 0.75 10.21
N GLU A 345 -11.70 0.89 8.91
CA GLU A 345 -12.18 0.02 7.83
C GLU A 345 -11.44 -1.31 7.78
N GLY A 346 -10.28 -1.41 8.41
CA GLY A 346 -9.43 -2.60 8.45
C GLY A 346 -10.07 -3.82 9.14
N SER A 347 -9.36 -4.95 9.12
CA SER A 347 -9.87 -6.18 9.74
C SER A 347 -9.79 -6.16 11.27
N TRP A 348 -8.88 -5.40 11.84
CA TRP A 348 -8.72 -5.28 13.30
C TRP A 348 -9.89 -4.52 13.93
N PRO A 349 -10.44 -4.92 15.11
CA PRO A 349 -9.98 -5.99 15.99
C PRO A 349 -10.62 -7.37 15.73
N TYR A 350 -11.23 -7.59 14.58
CA TYR A 350 -12.00 -8.80 14.24
C TYR A 350 -11.29 -9.63 13.15
N THR A 351 -9.97 -9.53 13.06
CA THR A 351 -9.17 -10.18 12.00
C THR A 351 -9.44 -11.67 11.88
N ARG A 352 -9.50 -12.39 13.00
CA ARG A 352 -9.72 -13.86 12.98
C ARG A 352 -11.08 -14.24 12.45
N GLU A 353 -12.12 -13.49 12.82
CA GLU A 353 -13.50 -13.69 12.37
C GLU A 353 -13.59 -13.41 10.87
N GLN A 354 -13.01 -12.31 10.41
CA GLN A 354 -13.00 -11.95 8.99
C GLN A 354 -12.22 -12.94 8.14
N LEU A 355 -11.10 -13.47 8.64
CA LEU A 355 -10.37 -14.54 7.95
C LEU A 355 -11.24 -15.79 7.75
N LEU A 356 -12.01 -16.19 8.76
CA LEU A 356 -12.92 -17.33 8.64
C LEU A 356 -14.05 -17.02 7.66
N GLU A 357 -14.68 -15.86 7.75
CA GLU A 357 -15.73 -15.46 6.82
C GLU A 357 -15.25 -15.47 5.38
N THR A 358 -14.05 -14.95 5.14
CA THR A 358 -13.49 -14.83 3.80
C THR A 358 -13.06 -16.19 3.22
N PHE A 359 -12.39 -17.03 4.00
CA PHE A 359 -11.65 -18.17 3.47
C PHE A 359 -12.24 -19.55 3.82
N GLN A 360 -13.21 -19.66 4.75
CA GLN A 360 -13.75 -20.94 5.16
C GLN A 360 -14.28 -21.75 3.96
N GLY A 361 -13.91 -23.05 3.92
CA GLY A 361 -14.34 -23.97 2.87
C GLY A 361 -13.50 -23.91 1.57
N LEU A 362 -12.50 -23.04 1.48
CA LEU A 362 -11.55 -23.06 0.38
C LEU A 362 -10.44 -24.11 0.62
N PRO A 363 -9.74 -24.56 -0.44
CA PRO A 363 -8.60 -25.48 -0.30
C PRO A 363 -7.49 -24.89 0.57
N GLU A 364 -6.99 -25.66 1.54
CA GLU A 364 -5.96 -25.25 2.50
C GLU A 364 -4.72 -24.64 1.84
N SER A 365 -4.25 -25.27 0.75
CA SER A 365 -3.07 -24.79 0.03
C SER A 365 -3.27 -23.42 -0.62
N GLU A 366 -4.49 -23.14 -1.09
CA GLU A 366 -4.84 -21.86 -1.72
C GLU A 366 -5.03 -20.75 -0.67
N ILE A 367 -5.64 -21.09 0.47
CA ILE A 367 -5.71 -20.18 1.63
C ILE A 367 -4.30 -19.78 2.05
N GLY A 368 -3.40 -20.77 2.23
CA GLY A 368 -2.01 -20.49 2.63
C GLY A 368 -1.25 -19.62 1.65
N ARG A 369 -1.54 -19.73 0.34
CA ARG A 369 -0.94 -18.84 -0.67
C ARG A 369 -1.39 -17.41 -0.48
N MET A 370 -2.68 -17.13 -0.35
CA MET A 370 -3.24 -15.79 -0.23
C MET A 370 -2.92 -15.12 1.11
N LEU A 371 -2.94 -15.89 2.22
CA LEU A 371 -2.71 -15.35 3.57
C LEU A 371 -1.25 -14.97 3.85
N GLY A 372 -0.30 -15.67 3.23
CA GLY A 372 1.11 -15.37 3.53
C GLY A 372 2.10 -15.86 2.48
N GLY A 373 1.82 -16.95 1.77
CA GLY A 373 2.76 -17.53 0.82
C GLY A 373 3.16 -16.59 -0.31
N ASN A 374 2.20 -15.86 -0.88
CA ASN A 374 2.47 -14.91 -1.96
C ASN A 374 3.28 -13.71 -1.46
N ALA A 375 2.96 -13.18 -0.28
CA ALA A 375 3.71 -12.08 0.32
C ALA A 375 5.13 -12.53 0.71
N ALA A 376 5.27 -13.72 1.30
CA ALA A 376 6.58 -14.27 1.64
C ALA A 376 7.51 -14.39 0.42
N GLU A 377 6.98 -14.89 -0.71
CA GLU A 377 7.69 -15.00 -1.98
C GLU A 377 8.04 -13.61 -2.55
N PHE A 378 7.08 -12.70 -2.55
CA PHE A 378 7.22 -11.38 -3.15
C PHE A 378 8.26 -10.51 -2.42
N TYR A 379 8.26 -10.54 -1.08
CA TYR A 379 9.17 -9.76 -0.24
C TYR A 379 10.41 -10.55 0.23
N ASN A 380 10.61 -11.78 -0.23
CA ASN A 380 11.70 -12.67 0.19
C ASN A 380 11.78 -12.80 1.73
N ILE A 381 10.64 -13.10 2.36
CA ILE A 381 10.55 -13.28 3.80
C ILE A 381 11.06 -14.67 4.17
N ASP A 382 11.98 -14.72 5.14
CA ASP A 382 12.47 -15.98 5.72
C ASP A 382 11.39 -16.59 6.61
N THR A 383 10.60 -17.48 6.02
CA THR A 383 9.48 -18.14 6.72
C THR A 383 9.94 -19.12 7.80
N GLU A 384 11.19 -19.59 7.76
CA GLU A 384 11.74 -20.45 8.80
C GLU A 384 11.96 -19.69 10.09
N LYS A 385 12.41 -18.43 10.01
CA LYS A 385 12.52 -17.55 11.18
C LYS A 385 11.18 -17.23 11.81
N LEU A 386 10.11 -17.16 11.00
CA LEU A 386 8.76 -16.91 11.50
C LEU A 386 8.07 -18.20 12.02
N ALA A 387 8.57 -19.39 11.71
CA ALA A 387 7.91 -20.64 12.05
C ALA A 387 7.57 -20.81 13.54
N PRO A 388 8.44 -20.47 14.51
CA PRO A 388 8.10 -20.56 15.94
C PRO A 388 6.96 -19.60 16.33
N LEU A 389 6.95 -18.40 15.76
CA LEU A 389 5.90 -17.41 15.96
C LEU A 389 4.58 -17.91 15.38
N VAL A 390 4.58 -18.36 14.15
CA VAL A 390 3.39 -18.94 13.48
C VAL A 390 2.80 -20.09 14.26
N ALA A 391 3.65 -20.98 14.81
CA ALA A 391 3.19 -22.10 15.65
C ALA A 391 2.48 -21.62 16.93
N ARG A 392 2.80 -20.42 17.42
CA ARG A 392 2.20 -19.84 18.62
C ARG A 392 0.92 -19.07 18.30
N ILE A 393 0.93 -18.20 17.29
CA ILE A 393 -0.14 -17.22 17.07
C ILE A 393 -1.01 -17.50 15.84
N GLY A 394 -0.49 -18.13 14.80
CA GLY A 394 -1.20 -18.31 13.52
C GLY A 394 -2.57 -18.97 13.70
N PRO A 395 -3.55 -18.65 12.86
CA PRO A 395 -4.87 -19.28 12.92
C PRO A 395 -4.79 -20.77 12.58
N GLU A 396 -5.54 -21.58 13.33
CA GLU A 396 -5.55 -23.03 13.15
C GLU A 396 -6.24 -23.42 11.84
N LYS A 397 -5.59 -24.23 11.01
CA LYS A 397 -6.11 -24.65 9.72
C LYS A 397 -7.45 -25.37 9.82
N ARG A 398 -7.66 -26.14 10.89
CA ARG A 398 -8.92 -26.88 11.13
C ARG A 398 -10.15 -25.98 11.23
N LEU A 399 -9.99 -24.69 11.59
CA LEU A 399 -11.08 -23.75 11.69
C LEU A 399 -11.65 -23.33 10.32
N PHE A 400 -10.86 -23.51 9.26
CA PHE A 400 -11.22 -23.17 7.89
C PHE A 400 -11.86 -24.33 7.11
N VAL A 401 -11.89 -25.53 7.70
CA VAL A 401 -12.56 -26.69 7.10
C VAL A 401 -14.07 -26.48 7.14
N ASP A 402 -14.72 -26.66 6.00
CA ASP A 402 -16.18 -26.59 5.92
C ASP A 402 -16.79 -27.72 6.80
N PRO A 403 -17.60 -27.38 7.82
CA PRO A 403 -18.25 -28.41 8.67
C PRO A 403 -19.09 -29.40 7.88
N ALA A 404 -19.64 -29.00 6.73
CA ALA A 404 -20.43 -29.87 5.84
C ALA A 404 -19.56 -30.84 4.99
N ARG A 405 -18.24 -30.65 4.96
CA ARG A 405 -17.28 -31.47 4.23
C ARG A 405 -16.36 -32.31 5.14
N SER A 406 -16.55 -32.23 6.44
CA SER A 406 -15.84 -33.12 7.37
C SER A 406 -16.27 -34.57 7.07
N PRO A 407 -15.34 -35.50 6.75
CA PRO A 407 -15.68 -36.90 6.65
C PRO A 407 -16.23 -37.36 8.00
N ALA A 408 -17.38 -38.01 7.98
CA ALA A 408 -18.03 -38.59 9.15
C ALA A 408 -17.15 -39.70 9.78
#